data_ede8ef7a9ee83e5859a76af3440cd150
#
_entry.id   ede8ef7a9ee83e5859a76af3440cd150
#
_cell.length_a   1.000
_cell.length_b   1.000
_cell.length_c   1.000
_cell.angle_alpha   90.00
_cell.angle_beta   90.00
_cell.angle_gamma   90.00
#
_symmetry.space_group_name_H-M   'P 1'
#
loop_
_entity.id
_entity.type
_entity.pdbx_description
1 polymer ?
#
loop_
_entity_poly.entity_id
_entity_poly.type
_entity_poly.pdbx_seq_one_letter_code
_entity_poly.pdbx_strand_id
1 'polypeptide(L)'
;VIHTGFKIEHCRLNCPKSARNWGSLCETLSTALTSLNIYQTIEDRFSPVLSHHIPKICLAGCPNGCSLPNTKDFGISGYVTPRMTEAPCIGCNKCVRSCLEKAITSNPSGNGIVIDPSRCVSCGDCQRVCPSGTLAAGESGWTLRLGGRAGRHPKFGKFVGQVQTDEKVLSLVTDTLLRYIKDGQPQERLTNFLER
;
A
#
# COMPACT_ATOMS: atom_id res chain seq x y z
N VAL A 1 -1.81 -8.33 -28.96
CA VAL A 1 -1.85 -7.80 -27.59
C VAL A 1 -0.52 -8.13 -26.96
N ILE A 2 0.27 -7.11 -26.59
CA ILE A 2 1.54 -7.33 -25.88
C ILE A 2 1.16 -7.70 -24.43
N HIS A 3 1.42 -8.95 -24.06
CA HIS A 3 1.25 -9.39 -22.68
C HIS A 3 2.52 -9.08 -21.88
N THR A 4 2.42 -8.16 -20.92
CA THR A 4 3.57 -7.72 -20.10
C THR A 4 3.96 -8.75 -19.02
N GLY A 5 3.14 -9.76 -18.78
CA GLY A 5 3.39 -10.76 -17.74
C GLY A 5 3.10 -10.28 -16.32
N PHE A 6 2.63 -9.07 -16.13
CA PHE A 6 2.20 -8.50 -14.85
C PHE A 6 1.04 -7.51 -15.07
N LYS A 7 0.34 -7.17 -14.00
CA LYS A 7 -0.70 -6.14 -14.01
C LYS A 7 -0.50 -5.19 -12.84
N ILE A 8 -0.42 -3.88 -13.11
CA ILE A 8 -0.44 -2.86 -12.08
C ILE A 8 -1.85 -2.26 -12.03
N GLU A 9 -2.48 -2.34 -10.88
CA GLU A 9 -3.77 -1.71 -10.57
C GLU A 9 -3.53 -0.60 -9.55
N HIS A 10 -4.33 0.46 -9.60
CA HIS A 10 -4.14 1.59 -8.70
C HIS A 10 -5.46 2.29 -8.38
N CYS A 11 -5.47 3.05 -7.28
CA CYS A 11 -6.58 3.93 -6.94
C CYS A 11 -6.54 5.22 -7.80
N ARG A 12 -7.50 6.12 -7.57
CA ARG A 12 -7.58 7.40 -8.28
C ARG A 12 -6.30 8.22 -8.10
N LEU A 13 -5.72 8.67 -9.21
CA LEU A 13 -4.62 9.64 -9.23
C LEU A 13 -5.13 11.01 -8.69
N ASN A 14 -4.25 11.76 -8.04
CA ASN A 14 -4.57 13.08 -7.46
C ASN A 14 -5.76 13.06 -6.49
N CYS A 15 -5.92 11.99 -5.74
CA CYS A 15 -6.93 11.91 -4.69
C CYS A 15 -6.57 12.86 -3.54
N PRO A 16 -7.49 13.77 -3.11
CA PRO A 16 -7.20 14.72 -2.02
C PRO A 16 -7.00 14.02 -0.66
N LYS A 17 -7.40 12.76 -0.55
CA LYS A 17 -7.20 11.91 0.63
C LYS A 17 -5.89 11.11 0.58
N SER A 18 -5.12 11.22 -0.49
CA SER A 18 -3.87 10.47 -0.63
C SER A 18 -2.86 10.88 0.43
N ALA A 19 -2.32 9.91 1.17
CA ALA A 19 -1.20 10.10 2.08
C ALA A 19 0.12 10.21 1.32
N ARG A 20 0.22 9.53 0.17
CA ARG A 20 1.37 9.55 -0.73
C ARG A 20 0.94 9.41 -2.19
N ASN A 21 1.60 10.14 -3.09
CA ASN A 21 1.39 9.99 -4.53
C ASN A 21 2.10 8.73 -5.03
N TRP A 22 1.39 7.89 -5.76
CA TRP A 22 1.90 6.63 -6.31
C TRP A 22 2.35 6.72 -7.77
N GLY A 23 2.18 7.87 -8.45
CA GLY A 23 2.39 8.00 -9.90
C GLY A 23 3.80 7.61 -10.33
N SER A 24 4.84 8.24 -9.75
CA SER A 24 6.24 7.94 -10.05
C SER A 24 6.61 6.48 -9.74
N LEU A 25 6.13 5.94 -8.62
CA LEU A 25 6.34 4.54 -8.27
C LEU A 25 5.73 3.60 -9.31
N CYS A 26 4.53 3.91 -9.82
CA CYS A 26 3.86 3.12 -10.85
C CYS A 26 4.69 3.08 -12.15
N GLU A 27 5.20 4.22 -12.59
CA GLU A 27 6.04 4.33 -13.79
C GLU A 27 7.35 3.54 -13.62
N THR A 28 8.02 3.72 -12.48
CA THR A 28 9.28 3.02 -12.16
C THR A 28 9.08 1.51 -12.11
N LEU A 29 8.02 1.04 -11.43
CA LEU A 29 7.66 -0.38 -11.39
C LEU A 29 7.36 -0.92 -12.79
N SER A 30 6.56 -0.21 -13.59
CA SER A 30 6.21 -0.63 -14.94
C SER A 30 7.45 -0.81 -15.82
N THR A 31 8.37 0.15 -15.78
CA THR A 31 9.63 0.09 -16.54
C THR A 31 10.51 -1.08 -16.10
N ALA A 32 10.73 -1.23 -14.80
CA ALA A 32 11.59 -2.29 -14.27
C ALA A 32 11.00 -3.68 -14.51
N LEU A 33 9.70 -3.85 -14.34
CA LEU A 33 9.07 -5.16 -14.51
C LEU A 33 8.97 -5.59 -15.97
N THR A 34 8.86 -4.65 -16.91
CA THR A 34 8.89 -4.94 -18.33
C THR A 34 10.22 -5.60 -18.74
N SER A 35 11.35 -5.16 -18.15
CA SER A 35 12.66 -5.75 -18.43
C SER A 35 12.86 -7.17 -17.93
N LEU A 36 12.02 -7.64 -16.96
CA LEU A 36 12.14 -8.99 -16.38
C LEU A 36 11.57 -10.11 -17.28
N ASN A 37 10.87 -9.76 -18.36
CA ASN A 37 10.22 -10.73 -19.29
C ASN A 37 9.42 -11.83 -18.56
N ILE A 38 8.65 -11.45 -17.54
CA ILE A 38 7.91 -12.37 -16.67
C ILE A 38 6.91 -13.21 -17.45
N TYR A 39 6.37 -12.70 -18.57
CA TYR A 39 5.37 -13.40 -19.38
C TYR A 39 5.88 -14.75 -19.88
N GLN A 40 7.13 -14.83 -20.33
CA GLN A 40 7.72 -16.09 -20.79
C GLN A 40 7.71 -17.15 -19.68
N THR A 41 8.10 -16.78 -18.47
CA THR A 41 8.05 -17.70 -17.31
C THR A 41 6.64 -18.18 -16.99
N ILE A 42 5.64 -17.31 -17.15
CA ILE A 42 4.24 -17.69 -16.90
C ILE A 42 3.75 -18.63 -18.01
N GLU A 43 4.08 -18.34 -19.26
CA GLU A 43 3.73 -19.18 -20.42
C GLU A 43 4.36 -20.57 -20.34
N ASP A 44 5.60 -20.67 -19.90
CA ASP A 44 6.30 -21.95 -19.70
C ASP A 44 5.66 -22.79 -18.58
N ARG A 45 5.05 -22.15 -17.58
CA ARG A 45 4.42 -22.84 -16.44
C ARG A 45 2.95 -23.17 -16.63
N PHE A 46 2.25 -22.40 -17.45
CA PHE A 46 0.81 -22.50 -17.60
C PHE A 46 0.40 -22.55 -19.07
N SER A 47 -0.36 -23.55 -19.43
CA SER A 47 -0.95 -23.66 -20.77
C SER A 47 -2.41 -24.14 -20.66
N PRO A 48 -3.40 -23.29 -20.99
CA PRO A 48 -3.31 -21.89 -21.41
C PRO A 48 -3.03 -20.93 -20.23
N VAL A 49 -2.45 -19.77 -20.52
CA VAL A 49 -2.26 -18.68 -19.55
C VAL A 49 -3.60 -18.02 -19.23
N LEU A 50 -3.99 -18.01 -17.96
CA LEU A 50 -5.23 -17.39 -17.49
C LEU A 50 -4.92 -16.13 -16.66
N SER A 51 -5.88 -15.22 -16.58
CA SER A 51 -5.73 -13.93 -15.87
C SER A 51 -5.26 -14.06 -14.41
N HIS A 52 -5.55 -15.17 -13.76
CA HIS A 52 -5.13 -15.42 -12.37
C HIS A 52 -3.71 -15.99 -12.24
N HIS A 53 -3.05 -16.31 -13.34
CA HIS A 53 -1.63 -16.68 -13.38
C HIS A 53 -0.73 -15.44 -13.42
N ILE A 54 -1.28 -14.32 -13.89
CA ILE A 54 -0.53 -13.05 -14.05
C ILE A 54 -0.38 -12.36 -12.68
N PRO A 55 0.85 -12.09 -12.22
CA PRO A 55 1.13 -11.30 -11.02
C PRO A 55 0.42 -9.95 -11.00
N LYS A 56 -0.19 -9.61 -9.87
CA LYS A 56 -0.93 -8.35 -9.68
C LYS A 56 -0.30 -7.51 -8.60
N ILE A 57 0.13 -6.32 -9.00
CA ILE A 57 0.64 -5.28 -8.11
C ILE A 57 -0.47 -4.24 -7.95
N CYS A 58 -0.78 -3.86 -6.73
CA CYS A 58 -1.82 -2.85 -6.48
C CYS A 58 -1.30 -1.71 -5.63
N LEU A 59 -1.44 -0.49 -6.16
CA LEU A 59 -1.02 0.75 -5.52
C LEU A 59 -2.24 1.52 -5.00
N ALA A 60 -2.19 1.88 -3.73
CA ALA A 60 -3.15 2.79 -3.10
C ALA A 60 -2.42 3.96 -2.46
N GLY A 61 -2.89 5.18 -2.66
CA GLY A 61 -2.27 6.38 -2.10
C GLY A 61 -2.47 6.55 -0.59
N CYS A 62 -3.35 5.77 0.04
CA CYS A 62 -3.63 5.83 1.49
C CYS A 62 -4.17 4.49 2.01
N PRO A 63 -4.25 4.32 3.35
CA PRO A 63 -4.73 3.08 3.97
C PRO A 63 -6.19 2.71 3.66
N ASN A 64 -7.01 3.63 3.14
CA ASN A 64 -8.38 3.33 2.72
C ASN A 64 -8.45 2.25 1.61
N GLY A 65 -7.39 2.10 0.81
CA GLY A 65 -7.23 0.96 -0.07
C GLY A 65 -8.33 0.79 -1.13
N CYS A 66 -8.81 1.87 -1.75
CA CYS A 66 -9.91 1.84 -2.73
C CYS A 66 -9.68 0.88 -3.91
N SER A 67 -8.43 0.62 -4.27
CA SER A 67 -8.02 -0.35 -5.30
C SER A 67 -7.88 -1.79 -4.79
N LEU A 68 -8.22 -2.03 -3.52
CA LEU A 68 -8.16 -3.34 -2.85
C LEU A 68 -6.75 -3.98 -2.82
N PRO A 69 -5.70 -3.24 -2.39
CA PRO A 69 -4.33 -3.74 -2.37
C PRO A 69 -4.18 -5.00 -1.52
N ASN A 70 -4.97 -5.15 -0.45
CA ASN A 70 -4.91 -6.29 0.44
C ASN A 70 -5.27 -7.64 -0.21
N THR A 71 -5.87 -7.62 -1.42
CA THR A 71 -6.33 -8.82 -2.15
C THR A 71 -5.50 -9.11 -3.40
N LYS A 72 -4.31 -8.55 -3.50
CA LYS A 72 -3.41 -8.74 -4.65
C LYS A 72 -2.09 -9.37 -4.21
N ASP A 73 -1.34 -9.91 -5.18
CA ASP A 73 -0.06 -10.56 -4.89
C ASP A 73 0.90 -9.57 -4.20
N PHE A 74 0.94 -8.33 -4.67
CA PHE A 74 1.65 -7.20 -4.04
C PHE A 74 0.65 -6.09 -3.72
N GLY A 75 0.41 -5.85 -2.45
CA GLY A 75 -0.40 -4.75 -1.94
C GLY A 75 0.47 -3.64 -1.37
N ILE A 76 0.40 -2.44 -1.95
CA ILE A 76 1.23 -1.29 -1.59
C ILE A 76 0.31 -0.11 -1.29
N SER A 77 0.35 0.37 -0.05
CA SER A 77 -0.51 1.48 0.41
C SER A 77 0.32 2.59 1.03
N GLY A 78 0.10 3.83 0.59
CA GLY A 78 0.73 5.00 1.20
C GLY A 78 0.27 5.20 2.64
N TYR A 79 1.18 5.68 3.48
CA TYR A 79 0.86 6.12 4.84
C TYR A 79 1.57 7.44 5.17
N VAL A 80 1.03 8.17 6.14
CA VAL A 80 1.67 9.32 6.78
C VAL A 80 1.23 9.39 8.24
N THR A 81 2.20 9.33 9.16
CA THR A 81 1.91 9.41 10.60
C THR A 81 1.59 10.85 11.01
N PRO A 82 0.66 11.08 11.94
CA PRO A 82 0.49 12.41 12.53
C PRO A 82 1.64 12.71 13.49
N ARG A 83 2.15 13.92 13.43
CA ARG A 83 3.16 14.45 14.34
C ARG A 83 2.60 15.64 15.10
N MET A 84 2.73 15.65 16.43
CA MET A 84 2.47 16.83 17.25
C MET A 84 3.57 17.85 17.04
N THR A 85 3.20 19.12 16.91
CA THR A 85 4.11 20.25 16.82
C THR A 85 4.07 21.09 18.11
N GLU A 86 4.89 22.13 18.21
CA GLU A 86 4.87 23.08 19.31
C GLU A 86 3.70 24.10 19.22
N ALA A 87 3.03 24.15 18.07
CA ALA A 87 1.89 25.05 17.89
C ALA A 87 0.74 24.69 18.84
N PRO A 88 0.17 25.66 19.57
CA PRO A 88 -0.86 25.41 20.58
C PRO A 88 -2.15 24.88 19.95
N CYS A 89 -2.75 23.90 20.61
CA CYS A 89 -4.07 23.40 20.22
C CYS A 89 -5.16 24.39 20.63
N ILE A 90 -6.01 24.77 19.68
CA ILE A 90 -7.12 25.70 19.92
C ILE A 90 -8.44 25.00 20.33
N GLY A 91 -8.42 23.70 20.59
CA GLY A 91 -9.58 22.94 21.06
C GLY A 91 -10.73 22.77 20.04
N CYS A 92 -10.51 23.02 18.75
CA CYS A 92 -11.58 23.01 17.74
C CYS A 92 -12.14 21.63 17.41
N ASN A 93 -11.52 20.56 17.85
CA ASN A 93 -11.92 19.14 17.68
C ASN A 93 -12.13 18.70 16.21
N LYS A 94 -11.62 19.44 15.21
CA LYS A 94 -11.73 19.02 13.80
C LYS A 94 -11.04 17.68 13.53
N CYS A 95 -9.87 17.46 14.12
CA CYS A 95 -9.12 16.20 14.00
C CYS A 95 -9.86 15.01 14.65
N VAL A 96 -10.52 15.23 15.80
CA VAL A 96 -11.35 14.22 16.46
C VAL A 96 -12.50 13.79 15.55
N ARG A 97 -13.23 14.78 14.99
CA ARG A 97 -14.37 14.51 14.09
C ARG A 97 -13.96 13.88 12.75
N SER A 98 -12.77 14.20 12.25
CA SER A 98 -12.27 13.66 10.97
C SER A 98 -11.72 12.24 11.07
N CYS A 99 -11.40 11.76 12.28
CA CYS A 99 -10.81 10.45 12.48
C CYS A 99 -11.87 9.35 12.42
N LEU A 100 -11.93 8.63 11.31
CA LEU A 100 -12.87 7.51 11.14
C LEU A 100 -12.56 6.34 12.08
N GLU A 101 -11.29 6.15 12.43
CA GLU A 101 -10.83 5.11 13.36
C GLU A 101 -11.08 5.47 14.83
N LYS A 102 -11.56 6.71 15.10
CA LYS A 102 -11.72 7.23 16.46
C LYS A 102 -10.46 7.09 17.31
N ALA A 103 -9.30 7.23 16.65
CA ALA A 103 -7.98 7.16 17.28
C ALA A 103 -7.59 8.47 17.97
N ILE A 104 -8.40 9.52 17.89
CA ILE A 104 -8.09 10.84 18.48
C ILE A 104 -9.21 11.25 19.43
N THR A 105 -8.83 11.61 20.65
CA THR A 105 -9.73 12.14 21.67
C THR A 105 -9.27 13.49 22.17
N SER A 106 -10.19 14.31 22.69
CA SER A 106 -9.83 15.56 23.39
C SER A 106 -9.12 15.21 24.69
N ASN A 107 -8.12 15.99 25.05
CA ASN A 107 -7.46 15.83 26.34
C ASN A 107 -8.43 16.25 27.49
N PRO A 108 -8.79 15.36 28.41
CA PRO A 108 -9.71 15.68 29.51
C PRO A 108 -9.10 16.66 30.53
N SER A 109 -7.77 16.78 30.57
CA SER A 109 -7.06 17.63 31.55
C SER A 109 -6.76 19.04 31.05
N GLY A 110 -7.29 19.44 29.89
CA GLY A 110 -7.03 20.79 29.32
C GLY A 110 -7.15 20.86 27.81
N ASN A 111 -6.58 21.94 27.23
CA ASN A 111 -6.53 22.08 25.78
C ASN A 111 -5.56 21.06 25.18
N GLY A 112 -6.01 20.37 24.13
CA GLY A 112 -5.17 19.42 23.41
C GLY A 112 -5.92 18.18 22.97
N ILE A 113 -5.18 17.25 22.44
CA ILE A 113 -5.67 15.97 21.95
C ILE A 113 -4.73 14.84 22.39
N VAL A 114 -5.27 13.62 22.45
CA VAL A 114 -4.52 12.39 22.64
C VAL A 114 -4.76 11.51 21.42
N ILE A 115 -3.70 10.93 20.89
CA ILE A 115 -3.74 9.98 19.75
C ILE A 115 -3.45 8.59 20.28
N ASP A 116 -4.35 7.66 20.01
CA ASP A 116 -4.15 6.25 20.26
C ASP A 116 -3.43 5.60 19.06
N PRO A 117 -2.15 5.24 19.19
CA PRO A 117 -1.37 4.68 18.09
C PRO A 117 -1.86 3.29 17.67
N SER A 118 -2.52 2.54 18.58
CA SER A 118 -3.03 1.20 18.26
C SER A 118 -4.22 1.22 17.29
N ARG A 119 -4.96 2.34 17.27
CA ARG A 119 -6.10 2.57 16.38
C ARG A 119 -5.74 3.40 15.17
N CYS A 120 -4.61 4.10 15.20
CA CYS A 120 -4.21 5.01 14.12
C CYS A 120 -3.71 4.23 12.89
N VAL A 121 -4.39 4.38 11.76
CA VAL A 121 -4.00 3.78 10.48
C VAL A 121 -3.09 4.67 9.64
N SER A 122 -2.61 5.78 10.18
CA SER A 122 -1.69 6.72 9.50
C SER A 122 -2.21 7.25 8.15
N CYS A 123 -3.49 7.61 8.08
CA CYS A 123 -4.12 8.11 6.86
C CYS A 123 -3.87 9.59 6.57
N GLY A 124 -3.44 10.38 7.56
CA GLY A 124 -3.14 11.80 7.44
C GLY A 124 -4.35 12.74 7.48
N ASP A 125 -5.58 12.27 7.68
CA ASP A 125 -6.78 13.13 7.69
C ASP A 125 -6.74 14.19 8.78
N CYS A 126 -6.29 13.83 9.98
CA CYS A 126 -6.25 14.73 11.13
C CYS A 126 -5.33 15.95 10.94
N GLN A 127 -4.18 15.74 10.31
CA GLN A 127 -3.23 16.83 10.03
C GLN A 127 -3.72 17.75 8.91
N ARG A 128 -4.44 17.22 7.92
CA ARG A 128 -5.03 18.02 6.82
C ARG A 128 -6.11 18.99 7.30
N VAL A 129 -6.81 18.67 8.38
CA VAL A 129 -7.91 19.50 8.92
C VAL A 129 -7.51 20.34 10.12
N CYS A 130 -6.25 20.26 10.59
CA CYS A 130 -5.78 21.01 11.74
C CYS A 130 -5.47 22.46 11.36
N PRO A 131 -6.28 23.45 11.78
CA PRO A 131 -6.09 24.83 11.35
C PRO A 131 -4.97 25.55 12.10
N SER A 132 -4.62 25.08 13.30
CA SER A 132 -3.56 25.66 14.14
C SER A 132 -2.17 25.10 13.84
N GLY A 133 -2.08 24.05 12.99
CA GLY A 133 -0.81 23.37 12.73
C GLY A 133 -0.30 22.51 13.90
N THR A 134 -1.05 22.37 15.00
CA THR A 134 -0.70 21.46 16.11
C THR A 134 -0.42 20.04 15.65
N LEU A 135 -1.16 19.58 14.61
CA LEU A 135 -0.89 18.32 13.91
C LEU A 135 -0.28 18.61 12.55
N ALA A 136 0.88 18.04 12.29
CA ALA A 136 1.59 18.10 11.02
C ALA A 136 1.89 16.69 10.50
N ALA A 137 2.35 16.61 9.26
CA ALA A 137 2.84 15.37 8.68
C ALA A 137 4.13 14.93 9.41
N GLY A 138 4.15 13.68 9.85
CA GLY A 138 5.32 13.00 10.35
C GLY A 138 5.97 12.11 9.29
N GLU A 139 6.37 10.91 9.67
CA GLU A 139 6.93 9.95 8.72
C GLU A 139 5.90 9.51 7.69
N SER A 140 6.34 9.37 6.46
CA SER A 140 5.52 8.88 5.35
C SER A 140 6.24 7.79 4.56
N GLY A 141 5.48 6.92 3.93
CA GLY A 141 6.05 5.83 3.17
C GLY A 141 4.98 4.89 2.61
N TRP A 142 5.36 3.63 2.46
CA TRP A 142 4.54 2.58 1.91
C TRP A 142 4.40 1.42 2.89
N THR A 143 3.17 1.02 3.14
CA THR A 143 2.84 -0.24 3.81
C THR A 143 2.78 -1.35 2.77
N LEU A 144 3.50 -2.44 3.01
CA LEU A 144 3.68 -3.55 2.08
C LEU A 144 2.96 -4.80 2.58
N ARG A 145 2.24 -5.46 1.67
CA ARG A 145 1.58 -6.74 1.89
C ARG A 145 1.83 -7.67 0.72
N LEU A 146 2.02 -8.96 0.99
CA LEU A 146 2.28 -9.99 -0.03
C LEU A 146 1.29 -11.15 0.08
N GLY A 147 0.99 -11.78 -1.06
CA GLY A 147 0.23 -13.03 -1.13
C GLY A 147 -1.27 -12.86 -0.92
N GLY A 148 -1.82 -11.67 -1.19
CA GLY A 148 -3.27 -11.47 -1.21
C GLY A 148 -3.92 -12.10 -2.44
N ARG A 149 -5.18 -12.51 -2.30
CA ARG A 149 -5.99 -13.02 -3.42
C ARG A 149 -7.47 -12.75 -3.17
N ALA A 150 -8.20 -12.53 -4.25
CA ALA A 150 -9.65 -12.52 -4.30
C ALA A 150 -10.15 -13.81 -5.00
N GLY A 151 -11.43 -14.05 -5.00
CA GLY A 151 -12.06 -15.19 -5.67
C GLY A 151 -12.67 -16.19 -4.68
N ARG A 152 -12.75 -17.46 -5.07
CA ARG A 152 -13.43 -18.52 -4.28
C ARG A 152 -12.90 -18.68 -2.85
N HIS A 153 -11.60 -18.51 -2.65
CA HIS A 153 -10.94 -18.59 -1.35
C HIS A 153 -10.15 -17.29 -1.12
N PRO A 154 -10.84 -16.20 -0.71
CA PRO A 154 -10.22 -14.90 -0.52
C PRO A 154 -9.24 -14.92 0.65
N LYS A 155 -8.14 -14.19 0.52
CA LYS A 155 -7.14 -14.03 1.57
C LYS A 155 -6.52 -12.65 1.49
N PHE A 156 -6.35 -12.00 2.62
CA PHE A 156 -5.58 -10.77 2.69
C PHE A 156 -4.08 -11.07 2.68
N GLY A 157 -3.35 -10.26 1.95
CA GLY A 157 -1.90 -10.31 1.94
C GLY A 157 -1.32 -10.13 3.35
N LYS A 158 -0.29 -10.91 3.67
CA LYS A 158 0.45 -10.78 4.93
C LYS A 158 1.17 -9.42 4.96
N PHE A 159 1.11 -8.73 6.07
CA PHE A 159 1.92 -7.54 6.32
C PHE A 159 3.40 -7.94 6.36
N VAL A 160 4.23 -7.28 5.55
CA VAL A 160 5.68 -7.55 5.48
C VAL A 160 6.54 -6.39 5.97
N GLY A 161 5.93 -5.23 6.15
CA GLY A 161 6.63 -4.07 6.70
C GLY A 161 6.15 -2.73 6.14
N GLN A 162 6.82 -1.69 6.60
CA GLN A 162 6.70 -0.33 6.08
C GLN A 162 8.07 0.14 5.59
N VAL A 163 8.09 0.85 4.47
CA VAL A 163 9.30 1.43 3.88
C VAL A 163 9.05 2.89 3.52
N GLN A 164 10.10 3.70 3.60
CA GLN A 164 9.96 5.15 3.37
C GLN A 164 10.18 5.55 1.91
N THR A 165 10.90 4.72 1.13
CA THR A 165 11.31 5.07 -0.23
C THR A 165 10.73 4.15 -1.30
N ASP A 166 10.61 4.68 -2.52
CA ASP A 166 10.11 3.96 -3.68
C ASP A 166 11.09 2.85 -4.12
N GLU A 167 12.40 3.08 -3.94
CA GLU A 167 13.46 2.11 -4.26
C GLU A 167 13.31 0.82 -3.45
N LYS A 168 12.95 0.93 -2.16
CA LYS A 168 12.71 -0.24 -1.31
C LYS A 168 11.48 -1.03 -1.74
N VAL A 169 10.44 -0.34 -2.23
CA VAL A 169 9.27 -1.00 -2.83
C VAL A 169 9.68 -1.73 -4.10
N LEU A 170 10.41 -1.05 -4.98
CA LEU A 170 10.90 -1.61 -6.23
C LEU A 170 11.73 -2.86 -5.99
N SER A 171 12.72 -2.80 -5.09
CA SER A 171 13.57 -3.94 -4.74
C SER A 171 12.72 -5.10 -4.22
N LEU A 172 11.80 -4.88 -3.28
CA LEU A 172 10.93 -5.95 -2.78
C LEU A 172 10.16 -6.65 -3.91
N VAL A 173 9.55 -5.88 -4.81
CA VAL A 173 8.73 -6.44 -5.89
C VAL A 173 9.61 -7.19 -6.89
N THR A 174 10.71 -6.59 -7.34
CA THR A 174 11.63 -7.20 -8.32
C THR A 174 12.32 -8.44 -7.78
N ASP A 175 12.86 -8.39 -6.55
CA ASP A 175 13.54 -9.52 -5.93
C ASP A 175 12.58 -10.70 -5.71
N THR A 176 11.34 -10.41 -5.31
CA THR A 176 10.31 -11.43 -5.13
C THR A 176 9.95 -12.09 -6.46
N LEU A 177 9.81 -11.32 -7.54
CA LEU A 177 9.51 -11.85 -8.86
C LEU A 177 10.68 -12.61 -9.45
N LEU A 178 11.92 -12.16 -9.27
CA LEU A 178 13.13 -12.89 -9.68
C LEU A 178 13.24 -14.23 -8.96
N ARG A 179 12.95 -14.28 -7.65
CA ARG A 179 12.87 -15.55 -6.91
C ARG A 179 11.78 -16.45 -7.45
N TYR A 180 10.61 -15.90 -7.75
CA TYR A 180 9.53 -16.68 -8.36
C TYR A 180 9.92 -17.21 -9.74
N ILE A 181 10.57 -16.42 -10.58
CA ILE A 181 11.09 -16.85 -11.88
C ILE A 181 12.06 -18.03 -11.73
N LYS A 182 12.99 -17.93 -10.75
CA LYS A 182 14.04 -18.93 -10.51
C LYS A 182 13.51 -20.19 -9.85
N ASP A 183 12.74 -20.07 -8.77
CA ASP A 183 12.48 -21.15 -7.81
C ASP A 183 11.02 -21.65 -7.84
N GLY A 184 10.14 -21.04 -8.65
CA GLY A 184 8.74 -21.44 -8.74
C GLY A 184 8.57 -22.78 -9.45
N GLN A 185 7.65 -23.60 -8.94
CA GLN A 185 7.33 -24.94 -9.44
C GLN A 185 6.44 -24.89 -10.71
N PRO A 186 6.39 -25.96 -11.54
CA PRO A 186 5.40 -26.07 -12.60
C PRO A 186 3.98 -25.90 -12.06
N GLN A 187 3.15 -25.14 -12.76
CA GLN A 187 1.77 -24.80 -12.38
C GLN A 187 1.60 -24.08 -11.01
N GLU A 188 2.70 -23.67 -10.38
CA GLU A 188 2.66 -22.90 -9.14
C GLU A 188 2.38 -21.43 -9.44
N ARG A 189 1.30 -20.89 -8.88
CA ARG A 189 0.97 -19.46 -8.96
C ARG A 189 1.82 -18.68 -7.98
N LEU A 190 2.10 -17.38 -8.29
CA LEU A 190 2.85 -16.51 -7.40
C LEU A 190 2.27 -16.46 -5.98
N THR A 191 0.95 -16.41 -5.82
CA THR A 191 0.32 -16.41 -4.50
C THR A 191 0.69 -17.64 -3.67
N ASN A 192 0.74 -18.83 -4.31
CA ASN A 192 1.11 -20.09 -3.64
C ASN A 192 2.60 -20.11 -3.30
N PHE A 193 3.45 -19.62 -4.21
CA PHE A 193 4.89 -19.46 -3.98
C PHE A 193 5.17 -18.55 -2.77
N LEU A 194 4.40 -17.48 -2.58
CA LEU A 194 4.52 -16.55 -1.45
C LEU A 194 3.99 -17.12 -0.12
N GLU A 195 3.28 -18.24 -0.16
CA GLU A 195 2.76 -18.93 1.04
C GLU A 195 3.72 -20.00 1.58
N ARG A 196 4.63 -20.42 0.77
CA ARG A 196 5.68 -21.42 1.01
C ARG A 196 6.91 -20.81 1.80
#